data_6896dc6e482c8e193090a9dd656170b3
#
_entry.id   6896dc6e482c8e193090a9dd656170b3
#
_cell.length_a   1.000
_cell.length_b   1.000
_cell.length_c   1.000
_cell.angle_alpha   90.00
_cell.angle_beta   90.00
_cell.angle_gamma   90.00
#
_symmetry.space_group_name_H-M   'P 1'
#
loop_
_entity.id
_entity.type
_entity.pdbx_description
1 polymer ?
#
loop_
_entity_poly.entity_id
_entity_poly.type
_entity_poly.pdbx_seq_one_letter_code
_entity_poly.pdbx_strand_id
1 'polypeptide(L)'
;MMNSLDTLFTPGLVAAQQPQWPGGVDGAPVKSAVAQLKSFPPLVFAGECDDLKAKIAEAAAGRAFWLQGGDCAETFAAATADSIRNRIKTILQMAAVLQYYSSLPVVKVGRMAGQFAKPRSNDFETRGDVTLPAYRGDAVNDLEFNEASRTPDPDRMVRVYNTSAATLNLVRAFTQGGFADLRQVHEWNKGFIRDSSVGDRYEQMAREIGRALDFMKSAGVDPDSFKSVDFYSSHEALIMEYEKALTRIDSRTQLPYDVSAHFLWIGERTRQLDGAHIDFAAKVRNPIGVKLGPKSTVDDALALIDRLDPNREPGRLTFITRMGAGKIREALPALVDGVTKSGAQVLWVCDPMHGNTFEAATGYKTRRFDDVMDEVKGFFEVHKSLGTHPGGIHIELTGDDVTECLGGGEQISETDLATRYESACDPRLNHSQSLELAFLVAEMLRDR
;
A
#
# COMPACT_ATOMS: atom_id res chain seq x y z
N MET A 1 27.30 -23.73 7.04
CA MET A 1 27.56 -23.18 5.70
C MET A 1 26.77 -21.87 5.64
N MET A 2 27.47 -20.74 5.57
CA MET A 2 26.78 -19.47 5.32
C MET A 2 26.17 -19.56 3.92
N ASN A 3 24.84 -19.60 3.82
CA ASN A 3 24.17 -19.42 2.54
C ASN A 3 24.49 -17.99 2.09
N SER A 4 25.35 -17.86 1.09
CA SER A 4 25.63 -16.57 0.49
C SER A 4 24.35 -16.03 -0.12
N LEU A 5 23.93 -14.83 0.24
CA LEU A 5 22.78 -14.15 -0.38
C LEU A 5 22.91 -14.06 -1.90
N ASP A 6 24.14 -14.03 -2.39
CA ASP A 6 24.44 -13.97 -3.83
C ASP A 6 23.98 -15.22 -4.60
N THR A 7 23.81 -16.37 -3.91
CA THR A 7 23.28 -17.62 -4.50
C THR A 7 21.79 -17.84 -4.20
N LEU A 8 21.15 -16.97 -3.42
CA LEU A 8 19.74 -17.14 -3.04
C LEU A 8 18.82 -17.00 -4.24
N PHE A 9 19.04 -15.99 -5.07
CA PHE A 9 18.15 -15.66 -6.19
C PHE A 9 18.60 -16.35 -7.47
N THR A 10 17.63 -16.85 -8.24
CA THR A 10 17.92 -17.55 -9.51
C THR A 10 18.48 -16.55 -10.53
N PRO A 11 19.70 -16.81 -11.06
CA PRO A 11 20.28 -15.91 -12.05
C PRO A 11 19.58 -16.03 -13.41
N GLY A 12 19.61 -14.96 -14.21
CA GLY A 12 19.14 -14.98 -15.59
C GLY A 12 17.61 -14.93 -15.78
N LEU A 13 16.83 -14.85 -14.71
CA LEU A 13 15.38 -14.66 -14.83
C LEU A 13 15.04 -13.25 -15.34
N VAL A 14 14.01 -13.18 -16.17
CA VAL A 14 13.51 -11.90 -16.69
C VAL A 14 12.86 -11.10 -15.55
N ALA A 15 13.38 -9.91 -15.31
CA ALA A 15 12.76 -8.92 -14.42
C ALA A 15 11.96 -7.95 -15.28
N ALA A 16 10.64 -8.06 -15.27
CA ALA A 16 9.76 -7.16 -16.00
C ALA A 16 9.78 -5.74 -15.43
N GLN A 17 9.50 -4.73 -16.26
CA GLN A 17 9.34 -3.34 -15.82
C GLN A 17 10.60 -2.70 -15.18
N GLN A 18 11.79 -3.27 -15.39
CA GLN A 18 13.03 -2.71 -14.83
C GLN A 18 13.45 -1.42 -15.53
N PRO A 19 14.15 -0.53 -14.80
CA PRO A 19 14.75 0.64 -15.42
C PRO A 19 15.81 0.29 -16.47
N GLN A 20 15.90 1.10 -17.50
CA GLN A 20 16.97 1.01 -18.50
C GLN A 20 18.20 1.77 -17.97
N TRP A 21 18.92 1.17 -17.03
CA TRP A 21 20.10 1.78 -16.41
C TRP A 21 21.18 2.09 -17.43
N PRO A 22 21.83 3.27 -17.40
CA PRO A 22 23.00 3.54 -18.20
C PRO A 22 24.12 2.52 -17.92
N GLY A 23 24.57 1.83 -18.98
CA GLY A 23 25.53 0.73 -18.85
C GLY A 23 24.95 -0.62 -18.42
N GLY A 24 23.61 -0.71 -18.29
CA GLY A 24 22.90 -1.92 -17.88
C GLY A 24 23.01 -2.23 -16.40
N VAL A 25 22.35 -3.31 -15.98
CA VAL A 25 22.34 -3.77 -14.57
C VAL A 25 23.72 -4.14 -14.02
N ASP A 26 24.64 -4.55 -14.91
CA ASP A 26 26.04 -4.84 -14.60
C ASP A 26 26.98 -3.63 -14.69
N GLY A 27 26.44 -2.46 -15.03
CA GLY A 27 27.19 -1.22 -15.11
C GLY A 27 27.82 -0.79 -13.79
N ALA A 28 28.94 -0.08 -13.85
CA ALA A 28 29.63 0.39 -12.65
C ALA A 28 28.76 1.28 -11.74
N PRO A 29 27.87 2.18 -12.24
CA PRO A 29 27.00 2.98 -11.39
C PRO A 29 26.02 2.11 -10.58
N VAL A 30 25.38 1.10 -11.21
CA VAL A 30 24.44 0.19 -10.53
C VAL A 30 25.19 -0.61 -9.47
N LYS A 31 26.35 -1.17 -9.80
CA LYS A 31 27.17 -1.94 -8.83
C LYS A 31 27.59 -1.08 -7.64
N SER A 32 27.91 0.20 -7.85
CA SER A 32 28.24 1.15 -6.80
C SER A 32 27.05 1.38 -5.86
N ALA A 33 25.86 1.69 -6.41
CA ALA A 33 24.65 1.91 -5.62
C ALA A 33 24.26 0.65 -4.82
N VAL A 34 24.30 -0.53 -5.46
CA VAL A 34 24.02 -1.83 -4.82
C VAL A 34 25.00 -2.11 -3.69
N ALA A 35 26.30 -1.83 -3.87
CA ALA A 35 27.29 -2.03 -2.82
C ALA A 35 27.05 -1.11 -1.61
N GLN A 36 26.63 0.12 -1.84
CA GLN A 36 26.25 1.05 -0.76
C GLN A 36 25.01 0.54 -0.02
N LEU A 37 23.94 0.15 -0.72
CA LEU A 37 22.72 -0.37 -0.12
C LEU A 37 22.98 -1.64 0.72
N LYS A 38 23.84 -2.54 0.25
CA LYS A 38 24.25 -3.73 1.01
C LYS A 38 24.95 -3.39 2.32
N SER A 39 25.61 -2.25 2.42
CA SER A 39 26.34 -1.81 3.62
C SER A 39 25.44 -1.09 4.65
N PHE A 40 24.25 -0.66 4.26
CA PHE A 40 23.35 0.12 5.12
C PHE A 40 22.61 -0.77 6.15
N PRO A 41 22.19 -0.18 7.30
CA PRO A 41 21.35 -0.86 8.27
C PRO A 41 20.00 -1.31 7.68
N PRO A 42 19.30 -2.27 8.29
CA PRO A 42 17.95 -2.61 7.90
C PRO A 42 16.98 -1.44 8.17
N LEU A 43 16.01 -1.22 7.28
CA LEU A 43 14.94 -0.25 7.50
C LEU A 43 13.87 -0.79 8.45
N VAL A 44 13.60 -2.09 8.36
CA VAL A 44 12.70 -2.83 9.25
C VAL A 44 13.37 -4.13 9.72
N PHE A 45 12.85 -4.75 10.78
CA PHE A 45 13.40 -5.99 11.32
C PHE A 45 12.52 -7.20 11.01
N ALA A 46 13.14 -8.37 10.88
CA ALA A 46 12.45 -9.63 10.64
C ALA A 46 11.33 -9.92 11.64
N GLY A 47 11.52 -9.56 12.91
CA GLY A 47 10.49 -9.72 13.95
C GLY A 47 9.24 -8.88 13.71
N GLU A 48 9.39 -7.66 13.17
CA GLU A 48 8.26 -6.81 12.79
C GLU A 48 7.49 -7.41 11.59
N CYS A 49 8.20 -8.04 10.65
CA CYS A 49 7.58 -8.76 9.53
C CYS A 49 6.80 -10.00 10.00
N ASP A 50 7.35 -10.75 10.98
CA ASP A 50 6.67 -11.91 11.56
C ASP A 50 5.43 -11.50 12.37
N ASP A 51 5.49 -10.40 13.13
CA ASP A 51 4.34 -9.84 13.83
C ASP A 51 3.24 -9.41 12.86
N LEU A 52 3.61 -8.71 11.78
CA LEU A 52 2.66 -8.37 10.74
C LEU A 52 2.03 -9.60 10.08
N LYS A 53 2.82 -10.64 9.81
CA LYS A 53 2.31 -11.90 9.24
C LYS A 53 1.25 -12.54 10.15
N ALA A 54 1.46 -12.55 11.46
CA ALA A 54 0.45 -13.03 12.41
C ALA A 54 -0.85 -12.20 12.36
N LYS A 55 -0.75 -10.88 12.23
CA LYS A 55 -1.93 -10.00 12.08
C LYS A 55 -2.65 -10.18 10.74
N ILE A 56 -1.92 -10.47 9.66
CA ILE A 56 -2.52 -10.83 8.37
C ILE A 56 -3.32 -12.14 8.49
N ALA A 57 -2.81 -13.12 9.23
CA ALA A 57 -3.53 -14.37 9.49
C ALA A 57 -4.86 -14.12 10.22
N GLU A 58 -4.89 -13.22 11.21
CA GLU A 58 -6.13 -12.81 11.90
C GLU A 58 -7.11 -12.12 10.93
N ALA A 59 -6.61 -11.26 10.04
CA ALA A 59 -7.44 -10.60 9.04
C ALA A 59 -8.00 -11.60 8.01
N ALA A 60 -7.19 -12.56 7.55
CA ALA A 60 -7.65 -13.63 6.66
C ALA A 60 -8.71 -14.52 7.30
N ALA A 61 -8.67 -14.70 8.62
CA ALA A 61 -9.66 -15.43 9.40
C ALA A 61 -10.89 -14.60 9.80
N GLY A 62 -11.00 -13.34 9.35
CA GLY A 62 -12.13 -12.44 9.66
C GLY A 62 -12.13 -11.89 11.10
N ARG A 63 -11.04 -12.04 11.85
CA ARG A 63 -10.89 -11.51 13.22
C ARG A 63 -10.19 -10.15 13.29
N ALA A 64 -9.71 -9.63 12.18
CA ALA A 64 -9.18 -8.28 12.01
C ALA A 64 -9.54 -7.77 10.62
N PHE A 65 -9.30 -6.48 10.37
CA PHE A 65 -9.48 -5.86 9.06
C PHE A 65 -8.18 -5.19 8.62
N TRP A 66 -7.79 -5.38 7.35
CA TRP A 66 -6.60 -4.79 6.77
C TRP A 66 -6.89 -3.44 6.15
N LEU A 67 -6.21 -2.40 6.60
CA LEU A 67 -6.24 -1.06 6.02
C LEU A 67 -4.84 -0.70 5.49
N GLN A 68 -4.67 -0.69 4.18
CA GLN A 68 -3.45 -0.26 3.52
C GLN A 68 -3.73 1.01 2.72
N GLY A 69 -3.01 2.09 3.05
CA GLY A 69 -3.22 3.38 2.41
C GLY A 69 -1.95 4.21 2.29
N GLY A 70 -1.94 5.15 1.36
CA GLY A 70 -0.87 6.11 1.16
C GLY A 70 -0.62 6.47 -0.30
N ASP A 71 0.54 7.00 -0.61
CA ASP A 71 0.82 7.56 -1.92
C ASP A 71 0.71 6.56 -3.08
N CYS A 72 0.35 7.07 -4.23
CA CYS A 72 0.45 6.35 -5.51
C CYS A 72 1.93 6.05 -5.83
N ALA A 73 2.74 7.09 -5.83
CA ALA A 73 4.20 7.05 -5.87
C ALA A 73 4.73 8.19 -5.02
N GLU A 74 5.55 7.87 -4.05
CA GLU A 74 6.23 8.88 -3.23
C GLU A 74 7.24 9.65 -4.09
N THR A 75 7.40 10.94 -3.79
CA THR A 75 8.46 11.77 -4.37
C THR A 75 9.38 12.29 -3.27
N PHE A 76 10.63 12.57 -3.62
CA PHE A 76 11.57 13.16 -2.67
C PHE A 76 11.11 14.54 -2.18
N ALA A 77 10.42 15.28 -3.04
CA ALA A 77 9.86 16.60 -2.70
C ALA A 77 8.72 16.52 -1.69
N ALA A 78 7.88 15.49 -1.76
CA ALA A 78 6.75 15.28 -0.85
C ALA A 78 7.13 14.55 0.45
N ALA A 79 8.39 14.14 0.64
CA ALA A 79 8.86 13.50 1.86
C ALA A 79 9.14 14.54 2.97
N THR A 80 8.16 15.40 3.27
CA THR A 80 8.21 16.42 4.32
C THR A 80 7.58 15.91 5.61
N ALA A 81 7.94 16.50 6.75
CA ALA A 81 7.37 16.13 8.05
C ALA A 81 5.83 16.32 8.06
N ASP A 82 5.32 17.39 7.44
CA ASP A 82 3.90 17.69 7.39
C ASP A 82 3.14 16.68 6.52
N SER A 83 3.63 16.37 5.33
CA SER A 83 3.01 15.40 4.43
C SER A 83 2.98 13.99 5.05
N ILE A 84 4.09 13.54 5.65
CA ILE A 84 4.17 12.26 6.35
C ILE A 84 3.17 12.23 7.52
N ARG A 85 3.17 13.27 8.36
CA ARG A 85 2.24 13.39 9.49
C ARG A 85 0.78 13.35 9.05
N ASN A 86 0.40 14.13 8.02
CA ASN A 86 -0.96 14.23 7.53
C ASN A 86 -1.44 12.87 6.98
N ARG A 87 -0.57 12.14 6.29
CA ARG A 87 -0.88 10.80 5.76
C ARG A 87 -1.09 9.78 6.87
N ILE A 88 -0.20 9.75 7.88
CA ILE A 88 -0.37 8.89 9.06
C ILE A 88 -1.67 9.24 9.78
N LYS A 89 -1.93 10.53 10.00
CA LYS A 89 -3.17 11.02 10.62
C LYS A 89 -4.40 10.49 9.90
N THR A 90 -4.47 10.61 8.58
CA THR A 90 -5.60 10.11 7.77
C THR A 90 -5.81 8.62 7.95
N ILE A 91 -4.74 7.81 7.86
CA ILE A 91 -4.83 6.35 8.05
C ILE A 91 -5.31 6.00 9.47
N LEU A 92 -4.81 6.69 10.49
CA LEU A 92 -5.23 6.47 11.88
C LEU A 92 -6.70 6.84 12.10
N GLN A 93 -7.17 7.91 11.48
CA GLN A 93 -8.58 8.33 11.54
C GLN A 93 -9.50 7.32 10.84
N MET A 94 -9.12 6.86 9.63
CA MET A 94 -9.83 5.77 8.95
C MET A 94 -9.87 4.50 9.82
N ALA A 95 -8.75 4.12 10.42
CA ALA A 95 -8.68 2.96 11.30
C ALA A 95 -9.61 3.11 12.52
N ALA A 96 -9.67 4.30 13.14
CA ALA A 96 -10.57 4.57 14.27
C ALA A 96 -12.06 4.41 13.87
N VAL A 97 -12.44 4.94 12.69
CA VAL A 97 -13.80 4.77 12.14
C VAL A 97 -14.11 3.28 11.94
N LEU A 98 -13.22 2.56 11.26
CA LEU A 98 -13.39 1.13 11.00
C LEU A 98 -13.51 0.32 12.31
N GLN A 99 -12.61 0.55 13.28
CA GLN A 99 -12.62 -0.15 14.57
C GLN A 99 -13.90 0.12 15.37
N TYR A 100 -14.34 1.39 15.42
CA TYR A 100 -15.50 1.80 16.18
C TYR A 100 -16.78 1.09 15.71
N TYR A 101 -17.03 1.09 14.39
CA TYR A 101 -18.27 0.55 13.85
C TYR A 101 -18.24 -0.97 13.64
N SER A 102 -17.08 -1.56 13.34
CA SER A 102 -16.97 -3.01 13.10
C SER A 102 -16.67 -3.83 14.36
N SER A 103 -16.16 -3.17 15.41
CA SER A 103 -15.61 -3.84 16.62
C SER A 103 -14.47 -4.81 16.31
N LEU A 104 -13.76 -4.62 15.17
CA LEU A 104 -12.60 -5.41 14.81
C LEU A 104 -11.30 -4.63 15.00
N PRO A 105 -10.21 -5.30 15.39
CA PRO A 105 -8.88 -4.75 15.25
C PRO A 105 -8.59 -4.38 13.79
N VAL A 106 -7.94 -3.23 13.56
CA VAL A 106 -7.51 -2.81 12.22
C VAL A 106 -5.99 -2.86 12.12
N VAL A 107 -5.49 -3.62 11.15
CA VAL A 107 -4.07 -3.69 10.80
C VAL A 107 -3.74 -2.52 9.87
N LYS A 108 -2.94 -1.58 10.37
CA LYS A 108 -2.62 -0.33 9.68
C LYS A 108 -1.30 -0.43 8.93
N VAL A 109 -1.35 -0.27 7.61
CA VAL A 109 -0.21 -0.40 6.71
C VAL A 109 -0.11 0.80 5.79
N GLY A 110 1.03 1.49 5.84
CA GLY A 110 1.30 2.62 4.98
C GLY A 110 1.92 2.20 3.65
N ARG A 111 1.40 2.70 2.55
CA ARG A 111 2.10 2.76 1.26
C ARG A 111 3.07 3.94 1.34
N MET A 112 4.15 3.76 2.08
CA MET A 112 5.14 4.79 2.38
C MET A 112 6.48 4.18 2.79
N ALA A 113 7.51 5.01 2.73
CA ALA A 113 8.90 4.64 3.03
C ALA A 113 9.43 3.54 2.10
N GLY A 114 9.21 3.71 0.79
CA GLY A 114 9.67 2.78 -0.24
C GLY A 114 8.90 2.83 -1.57
N GLN A 115 7.72 3.41 -1.62
CA GLN A 115 6.87 3.46 -2.82
C GLN A 115 7.34 4.56 -3.81
N PHE A 116 8.63 4.58 -4.16
CA PHE A 116 9.25 5.57 -5.06
C PHE A 116 9.37 5.09 -6.52
N ALA A 117 8.87 3.91 -6.84
CA ALA A 117 8.89 3.35 -8.18
C ALA A 117 7.50 2.95 -8.64
N LYS A 118 7.25 3.03 -9.94
CA LYS A 118 5.97 2.64 -10.53
C LYS A 118 6.15 1.97 -11.89
N PRO A 119 5.45 0.83 -12.16
CA PRO A 119 5.44 0.23 -13.47
C PRO A 119 4.70 1.13 -14.46
N ARG A 120 5.16 1.18 -15.71
CA ARG A 120 4.58 2.00 -16.75
C ARG A 120 4.09 1.16 -17.92
N SER A 121 2.99 1.59 -18.54
CA SER A 121 2.44 0.90 -19.72
C SER A 121 3.34 1.13 -20.96
N ASN A 122 3.97 2.30 -21.03
CA ASN A 122 4.89 2.69 -22.10
C ASN A 122 6.25 3.02 -21.51
N ASP A 123 7.31 2.62 -22.20
CA ASP A 123 8.70 2.91 -21.80
C ASP A 123 9.09 4.37 -22.09
N PHE A 124 8.38 5.01 -23.01
CA PHE A 124 8.64 6.38 -23.45
C PHE A 124 7.38 7.23 -23.35
N GLU A 125 7.60 8.53 -23.22
CA GLU A 125 6.60 9.60 -23.23
C GLU A 125 6.97 10.61 -24.33
N THR A 126 5.98 11.02 -25.15
CA THR A 126 6.18 11.99 -26.23
C THR A 126 5.39 13.26 -25.95
N ARG A 127 6.04 14.41 -26.03
CA ARG A 127 5.42 15.75 -25.96
C ARG A 127 5.89 16.56 -27.14
N GLY A 128 4.97 16.91 -28.04
CA GLY A 128 5.33 17.50 -29.35
C GLY A 128 6.26 16.57 -30.12
N ASP A 129 7.40 17.07 -30.57
CA ASP A 129 8.40 16.31 -31.34
C ASP A 129 9.47 15.63 -30.46
N VAL A 130 9.39 15.77 -29.14
CA VAL A 130 10.38 15.23 -28.21
C VAL A 130 9.85 13.93 -27.57
N THR A 131 10.64 12.86 -27.66
CA THR A 131 10.37 11.57 -27.03
C THR A 131 11.47 11.26 -26.03
N LEU A 132 11.09 11.05 -24.76
CA LEU A 132 11.99 10.77 -23.64
C LEU A 132 11.53 9.53 -22.86
N PRO A 133 12.40 8.90 -22.05
CA PRO A 133 11.99 7.85 -21.15
C PRO A 133 10.82 8.30 -20.27
N ALA A 134 9.85 7.43 -20.03
CA ALA A 134 8.73 7.72 -19.14
C ALA A 134 9.22 7.93 -17.71
N TYR A 135 8.55 8.81 -16.96
CA TYR A 135 8.79 8.91 -15.51
C TYR A 135 8.36 7.61 -14.82
N ARG A 136 9.31 6.94 -14.17
CA ARG A 136 9.12 5.64 -13.49
C ARG A 136 9.15 5.76 -11.97
N GLY A 137 9.07 6.97 -11.44
CA GLY A 137 9.21 7.28 -10.02
C GLY A 137 10.60 7.75 -9.65
N ASP A 138 10.67 8.45 -8.52
CA ASP A 138 11.92 9.10 -8.04
C ASP A 138 13.05 8.11 -7.76
N ALA A 139 12.75 6.83 -7.60
CA ALA A 139 13.76 5.77 -7.51
C ALA A 139 14.56 5.59 -8.80
N VAL A 140 14.04 6.04 -9.94
CA VAL A 140 14.61 5.77 -11.26
C VAL A 140 15.07 7.06 -11.94
N ASN A 141 14.16 8.05 -12.09
CA ASN A 141 14.41 9.28 -12.82
C ASN A 141 13.55 10.43 -12.24
N ASP A 142 13.68 11.63 -12.80
CA ASP A 142 12.95 12.80 -12.31
C ASP A 142 11.69 13.10 -13.14
N LEU A 143 10.77 13.88 -12.56
CA LEU A 143 9.48 14.21 -13.15
C LEU A 143 9.59 15.20 -14.31
N GLU A 144 10.57 16.10 -14.30
CA GLU A 144 10.75 17.10 -15.36
C GLU A 144 10.95 16.46 -16.72
N PHE A 145 10.31 17.04 -17.76
CA PHE A 145 10.39 16.51 -19.12
C PHE A 145 11.57 17.10 -19.88
N ASN A 146 12.79 16.69 -19.52
CA ASN A 146 14.03 16.97 -20.21
C ASN A 146 14.94 15.73 -20.14
N GLU A 147 15.96 15.67 -21.01
CA GLU A 147 16.84 14.51 -21.15
C GLU A 147 17.60 14.18 -19.86
N ALA A 148 18.13 15.19 -19.18
CA ALA A 148 18.89 15.00 -17.94
C ALA A 148 18.00 14.42 -16.82
N SER A 149 16.79 14.96 -16.64
CA SER A 149 15.84 14.51 -15.63
C SER A 149 15.26 13.12 -15.92
N ARG A 150 15.06 12.77 -17.20
CA ARG A 150 14.46 11.49 -17.60
C ARG A 150 15.46 10.36 -17.77
N THR A 151 16.75 10.64 -17.78
CA THR A 151 17.79 9.59 -17.78
C THR A 151 17.78 8.85 -16.46
N PRO A 152 17.63 7.50 -16.44
CA PRO A 152 17.68 6.73 -15.21
C PRO A 152 19.01 6.87 -14.48
N ASP A 153 18.96 7.08 -13.16
CA ASP A 153 20.13 7.28 -12.30
C ASP A 153 20.12 6.29 -11.13
N PRO A 154 21.05 5.32 -11.06
CA PRO A 154 21.11 4.33 -10.00
C PRO A 154 21.34 4.91 -8.59
N ASP A 155 21.97 6.08 -8.45
CA ASP A 155 22.20 6.72 -7.14
C ASP A 155 20.89 7.15 -6.48
N ARG A 156 19.81 7.28 -7.24
CA ARG A 156 18.48 7.52 -6.72
C ARG A 156 17.98 6.39 -5.82
N MET A 157 18.40 5.15 -6.03
CA MET A 157 18.10 4.03 -5.11
C MET A 157 18.68 4.26 -3.72
N VAL A 158 19.90 4.82 -3.64
CA VAL A 158 20.53 5.21 -2.35
C VAL A 158 19.74 6.35 -1.70
N ARG A 159 19.28 7.31 -2.49
CA ARG A 159 18.43 8.39 -2.00
C ARG A 159 17.08 7.88 -1.50
N VAL A 160 16.47 6.90 -2.18
CA VAL A 160 15.25 6.22 -1.70
C VAL A 160 15.46 5.62 -0.32
N TYR A 161 16.54 4.87 -0.12
CA TYR A 161 16.87 4.30 1.19
C TYR A 161 16.96 5.39 2.28
N ASN A 162 17.73 6.45 2.04
CA ASN A 162 17.91 7.53 3.02
C ASN A 162 16.58 8.24 3.34
N THR A 163 15.75 8.51 2.32
CA THR A 163 14.43 9.13 2.50
C THR A 163 13.49 8.20 3.25
N SER A 164 13.50 6.91 2.93
CA SER A 164 12.71 5.89 3.62
C SER A 164 13.12 5.74 5.09
N ALA A 165 14.41 5.77 5.39
CA ALA A 165 14.92 5.73 6.76
C ALA A 165 14.45 6.94 7.58
N ALA A 166 14.51 8.16 7.01
CA ALA A 166 13.99 9.37 7.66
C ALA A 166 12.47 9.30 7.87
N THR A 167 11.72 8.83 6.86
CA THR A 167 10.27 8.62 6.93
C THR A 167 9.91 7.62 8.04
N LEU A 168 10.56 6.45 8.09
CA LEU A 168 10.30 5.44 9.11
C LEU A 168 10.66 5.90 10.52
N ASN A 169 11.73 6.68 10.67
CA ASN A 169 12.07 7.29 11.96
C ASN A 169 10.93 8.22 12.43
N LEU A 170 10.38 9.03 11.53
CA LEU A 170 9.26 9.91 11.86
C LEU A 170 7.96 9.12 12.12
N VAL A 171 7.69 8.07 11.34
CA VAL A 171 6.57 7.15 11.59
C VAL A 171 6.65 6.57 13.01
N ARG A 172 7.82 6.02 13.40
CA ARG A 172 8.02 5.46 14.74
C ARG A 172 7.86 6.52 15.83
N ALA A 173 8.37 7.73 15.61
CA ALA A 173 8.18 8.83 16.56
C ALA A 173 6.70 9.18 16.74
N PHE A 174 5.92 9.24 15.68
CA PHE A 174 4.49 9.52 15.76
C PHE A 174 3.68 8.37 16.36
N THR A 175 3.99 7.13 16.04
CA THR A 175 3.21 5.97 16.48
C THR A 175 3.58 5.46 17.87
N GLN A 176 4.80 5.76 18.36
CA GLN A 176 5.29 5.36 19.68
C GLN A 176 5.41 6.54 20.67
N GLY A 177 5.45 7.77 20.18
CA GLY A 177 5.66 8.98 20.97
C GLY A 177 4.42 9.63 21.57
N GLY A 178 3.25 8.96 21.54
CA GLY A 178 1.99 9.47 22.06
C GLY A 178 1.21 10.39 21.10
N PHE A 179 1.75 10.70 19.92
CA PHE A 179 1.01 11.44 18.88
C PHE A 179 -0.17 10.60 18.33
N ALA A 180 -0.05 9.29 18.26
CA ALA A 180 -1.08 8.37 17.83
C ALA A 180 -2.08 7.99 18.94
N ASP A 181 -2.01 8.65 20.11
CA ASP A 181 -2.97 8.47 21.20
C ASP A 181 -4.40 8.70 20.69
N LEU A 182 -5.29 7.74 20.88
CA LEU A 182 -6.70 7.82 20.44
C LEU A 182 -7.40 9.09 20.91
N ARG A 183 -6.99 9.68 22.05
CA ARG A 183 -7.50 10.97 22.55
C ARG A 183 -7.06 12.13 21.65
N GLN A 184 -5.86 12.07 21.08
CA GLN A 184 -5.36 13.09 20.15
C GLN A 184 -5.91 12.90 18.74
N VAL A 185 -6.09 11.66 18.27
CA VAL A 185 -6.78 11.37 17.01
C VAL A 185 -8.15 12.05 17.00
N HIS A 186 -8.80 12.12 18.16
CA HIS A 186 -10.05 12.83 18.36
C HIS A 186 -9.94 14.37 18.28
N GLU A 187 -8.89 14.96 18.89
CA GLU A 187 -8.67 16.42 18.87
C GLU A 187 -8.30 16.96 17.47
N TRP A 188 -7.70 16.13 16.61
CA TRP A 188 -7.25 16.56 15.27
C TRP A 188 -8.39 16.97 14.34
N ASN A 189 -9.62 16.63 14.67
CA ASN A 189 -10.77 16.82 13.78
C ASN A 189 -11.53 18.11 14.03
N LYS A 190 -11.28 18.81 15.12
CA LYS A 190 -12.02 20.03 15.48
C LYS A 190 -11.87 21.19 14.47
N GLY A 191 -10.95 21.09 13.53
CA GLY A 191 -10.68 22.11 12.51
C GLY A 191 -11.08 21.76 11.08
N PHE A 192 -11.30 20.47 10.79
CA PHE A 192 -11.33 19.99 9.40
C PHE A 192 -12.75 19.73 8.84
N ILE A 193 -13.74 19.46 9.66
CA ILE A 193 -15.03 18.89 9.21
C ILE A 193 -16.21 19.82 9.56
N ARG A 194 -16.06 21.13 9.40
CA ARG A 194 -17.11 22.06 9.80
C ARG A 194 -18.38 22.06 8.93
N ASP A 195 -18.36 21.52 7.71
CA ASP A 195 -19.44 21.68 6.74
C ASP A 195 -19.86 20.42 5.97
N SER A 196 -19.62 19.20 6.49
CA SER A 196 -20.06 17.97 5.82
C SER A 196 -20.79 16.99 6.75
N SER A 197 -21.74 16.23 6.21
CA SER A 197 -22.47 15.18 6.95
C SER A 197 -21.53 14.07 7.48
N VAL A 198 -20.41 13.85 6.82
CA VAL A 198 -19.33 12.95 7.27
C VAL A 198 -18.66 13.50 8.52
N GLY A 199 -18.50 14.82 8.59
CA GLY A 199 -17.96 15.51 9.73
C GLY A 199 -18.79 15.36 10.99
N ASP A 200 -20.08 15.58 10.88
CA ASP A 200 -21.01 15.43 12.01
C ASP A 200 -20.98 14.00 12.58
N ARG A 201 -20.93 13.00 11.70
CA ARG A 201 -20.84 11.58 12.09
C ARG A 201 -19.52 11.29 12.80
N TYR A 202 -18.42 11.83 12.29
CA TYR A 202 -17.11 11.66 12.90
C TYR A 202 -17.06 12.33 14.28
N GLU A 203 -17.56 13.54 14.42
CA GLU A 203 -17.63 14.25 15.72
C GLU A 203 -18.49 13.52 16.75
N GLN A 204 -19.60 12.92 16.33
CA GLN A 204 -20.43 12.11 17.22
C GLN A 204 -19.65 10.90 17.72
N MET A 205 -19.05 10.13 16.82
CA MET A 205 -18.20 8.98 17.15
C MET A 205 -17.08 9.37 18.10
N ALA A 206 -16.41 10.46 17.82
CA ALA A 206 -15.30 10.96 18.60
C ALA A 206 -15.71 11.34 20.03
N ARG A 207 -16.90 11.97 20.21
CA ARG A 207 -17.46 12.23 21.55
C ARG A 207 -17.78 10.95 22.32
N GLU A 208 -18.25 9.90 21.65
CA GLU A 208 -18.56 8.61 22.27
C GLU A 208 -17.30 7.87 22.69
N ILE A 209 -16.27 7.86 21.85
CA ILE A 209 -14.94 7.30 22.17
C ILE A 209 -14.33 8.06 23.36
N GLY A 210 -14.40 9.40 23.38
CA GLY A 210 -13.91 10.22 24.48
C GLY A 210 -14.57 9.83 25.82
N ARG A 211 -15.90 9.68 25.84
CA ARG A 211 -16.63 9.22 27.02
C ARG A 211 -16.25 7.82 27.48
N ALA A 212 -16.03 6.89 26.52
CA ALA A 212 -15.59 5.54 26.84
C ALA A 212 -14.17 5.53 27.46
N LEU A 213 -13.25 6.32 26.92
CA LEU A 213 -11.90 6.47 27.48
C LEU A 213 -11.90 7.10 28.88
N ASP A 214 -12.73 8.11 29.13
CA ASP A 214 -12.90 8.73 30.44
C ASP A 214 -13.48 7.72 31.47
N PHE A 215 -14.42 6.90 31.04
CA PHE A 215 -14.95 5.81 31.86
C PHE A 215 -13.87 4.78 32.21
N MET A 216 -13.10 4.32 31.23
CA MET A 216 -12.00 3.36 31.45
C MET A 216 -10.96 3.92 32.41
N LYS A 217 -10.59 5.20 32.27
CA LYS A 217 -9.68 5.90 33.17
C LYS A 217 -10.26 5.96 34.60
N SER A 218 -11.53 6.28 34.75
CA SER A 218 -12.21 6.30 36.05
C SER A 218 -12.31 4.92 36.71
N ALA A 219 -12.34 3.86 35.90
CA ALA A 219 -12.32 2.47 36.32
C ALA A 219 -10.92 1.92 36.64
N GLY A 220 -9.87 2.76 36.55
CA GLY A 220 -8.50 2.38 36.87
C GLY A 220 -7.72 1.68 35.75
N VAL A 221 -8.23 1.69 34.52
CA VAL A 221 -7.48 1.18 33.36
C VAL A 221 -6.39 2.19 33.00
N ASP A 222 -5.13 1.71 32.86
CA ASP A 222 -3.99 2.56 32.51
C ASP A 222 -4.13 3.13 31.10
N PRO A 223 -4.21 4.47 30.96
CA PRO A 223 -4.32 5.11 29.66
C PRO A 223 -3.05 4.96 28.79
N ASP A 224 -1.92 4.57 29.39
CA ASP A 224 -0.65 4.47 28.67
C ASP A 224 -0.64 3.35 27.63
N SER A 225 -1.49 2.33 27.77
CA SER A 225 -1.69 1.28 26.78
C SER A 225 -2.26 1.78 25.43
N PHE A 226 -2.82 2.99 25.39
CA PHE A 226 -3.38 3.61 24.17
C PHE A 226 -2.43 4.59 23.50
N LYS A 227 -1.22 4.81 24.04
CA LYS A 227 -0.25 5.79 23.53
C LYS A 227 0.54 5.30 22.32
N SER A 228 0.62 4.00 22.12
CA SER A 228 1.33 3.41 20.98
C SER A 228 0.38 2.66 20.05
N VAL A 229 0.67 2.76 18.77
CA VAL A 229 -0.12 2.10 17.72
C VAL A 229 0.83 1.38 16.77
N ASP A 230 0.53 0.12 16.48
CA ASP A 230 1.27 -0.61 15.46
C ASP A 230 0.96 -0.02 14.08
N PHE A 231 2.02 0.27 13.35
CA PHE A 231 1.97 0.80 12.01
C PHE A 231 3.10 0.21 11.16
N TYR A 232 2.77 -0.34 10.01
CA TYR A 232 3.71 -1.04 9.13
C TYR A 232 3.89 -0.29 7.83
N SER A 233 5.07 -0.39 7.22
CA SER A 233 5.37 0.14 5.88
C SER A 233 5.22 -0.92 4.82
N SER A 234 4.93 -0.48 3.60
CA SER A 234 4.81 -1.37 2.44
C SER A 234 5.08 -0.63 1.14
N HIS A 235 5.60 -1.36 0.14
CA HIS A 235 5.74 -0.87 -1.22
C HIS A 235 5.71 -2.00 -2.26
N GLU A 236 5.59 -1.65 -3.54
CA GLU A 236 5.76 -2.60 -4.64
C GLU A 236 7.22 -2.99 -4.77
N ALA A 237 7.53 -4.28 -4.64
CA ALA A 237 8.88 -4.81 -4.86
C ALA A 237 9.18 -4.81 -6.38
N LEU A 238 9.47 -3.63 -6.93
CA LEU A 238 9.59 -3.41 -8.37
C LEU A 238 11.03 -3.47 -8.86
N ILE A 239 11.96 -2.76 -8.20
CA ILE A 239 13.34 -2.64 -8.65
C ILE A 239 14.18 -3.75 -7.99
N MET A 240 14.47 -4.79 -8.76
CA MET A 240 15.13 -5.99 -8.21
C MET A 240 16.52 -5.73 -7.64
N GLU A 241 17.27 -4.77 -8.17
CA GLU A 241 18.58 -4.37 -7.63
C GLU A 241 18.45 -3.78 -6.22
N TYR A 242 17.39 -2.99 -5.96
CA TYR A 242 17.11 -2.39 -4.66
C TYR A 242 16.69 -3.46 -3.64
N GLU A 243 15.71 -4.29 -3.99
CA GLU A 243 15.14 -5.30 -3.08
C GLU A 243 16.18 -6.36 -2.70
N LYS A 244 16.92 -6.88 -3.69
CA LYS A 244 18.00 -7.84 -3.45
C LYS A 244 19.14 -7.25 -2.61
N ALA A 245 19.47 -5.98 -2.82
CA ALA A 245 20.50 -5.30 -2.05
C ALA A 245 20.10 -5.10 -0.57
N LEU A 246 18.81 -5.00 -0.28
CA LEU A 246 18.29 -4.85 1.10
C LEU A 246 17.80 -6.17 1.71
N THR A 247 18.00 -7.31 1.04
CA THR A 247 17.73 -8.62 1.65
C THR A 247 18.83 -8.97 2.65
N ARG A 248 18.46 -9.50 3.82
CA ARG A 248 19.35 -9.91 4.91
C ARG A 248 18.97 -11.30 5.44
N ILE A 249 19.94 -12.05 5.91
CA ILE A 249 19.68 -13.26 6.70
C ILE A 249 19.46 -12.83 8.15
N ASP A 250 18.29 -13.11 8.68
CA ASP A 250 17.98 -12.84 10.09
C ASP A 250 18.83 -13.73 11.01
N SER A 251 19.47 -13.12 12.00
CA SER A 251 20.39 -13.83 12.91
C SER A 251 19.70 -14.86 13.81
N ARG A 252 18.39 -14.69 14.08
CA ARG A 252 17.61 -15.59 14.96
C ARG A 252 17.10 -16.81 14.21
N THR A 253 16.55 -16.59 13.01
CA THR A 253 15.87 -17.64 12.23
C THR A 253 16.74 -18.26 11.14
N GLN A 254 17.85 -17.60 10.77
CA GLN A 254 18.72 -17.95 9.63
C GLN A 254 17.97 -17.94 8.28
N LEU A 255 16.86 -17.20 8.19
CA LEU A 255 16.02 -17.09 7.01
C LEU A 255 16.20 -15.70 6.36
N PRO A 256 16.01 -15.59 5.02
CA PRO A 256 16.14 -14.33 4.31
C PRO A 256 14.89 -13.45 4.47
N TYR A 257 15.09 -12.19 4.84
CA TYR A 257 14.06 -11.16 4.84
C TYR A 257 14.54 -9.99 3.99
N ASP A 258 13.65 -9.46 3.18
CA ASP A 258 13.83 -8.13 2.62
C ASP A 258 13.50 -7.11 3.71
N VAL A 259 14.50 -6.37 4.14
CA VAL A 259 14.39 -5.39 5.22
C VAL A 259 14.15 -3.97 4.72
N SER A 260 13.69 -3.82 3.48
CA SER A 260 13.26 -2.56 2.88
C SER A 260 11.89 -2.11 3.40
N ALA A 261 10.97 -3.04 3.68
CA ALA A 261 9.66 -2.81 4.27
C ALA A 261 9.11 -4.05 4.98
N HIS A 262 8.04 -3.88 5.77
CA HIS A 262 7.39 -4.98 6.47
C HIS A 262 6.59 -5.88 5.53
N PHE A 263 5.87 -5.28 4.58
CA PHE A 263 5.03 -5.94 3.59
C PHE A 263 5.43 -5.49 2.18
N LEU A 264 5.58 -6.44 1.28
CA LEU A 264 5.90 -6.21 -0.12
C LEU A 264 4.77 -6.73 -1.01
N TRP A 265 4.50 -6.06 -2.12
CA TRP A 265 3.60 -6.65 -3.10
C TRP A 265 4.21 -6.71 -4.50
N ILE A 266 3.75 -7.69 -5.26
CA ILE A 266 4.08 -7.88 -6.67
C ILE A 266 2.93 -7.29 -7.49
N GLY A 267 3.26 -6.42 -8.42
CA GLY A 267 2.29 -5.76 -9.30
C GLY A 267 1.70 -6.72 -10.35
N GLU A 268 0.56 -6.33 -10.94
CA GLU A 268 -0.08 -7.10 -12.02
C GLU A 268 0.83 -7.31 -13.24
N ARG A 269 1.74 -6.35 -13.52
CA ARG A 269 2.66 -6.41 -14.66
C ARG A 269 3.95 -7.20 -14.39
N THR A 270 4.16 -7.63 -13.14
CA THR A 270 5.42 -8.27 -12.71
C THR A 270 5.20 -9.64 -12.05
N ARG A 271 3.98 -10.20 -12.14
CA ARG A 271 3.59 -11.47 -11.50
C ARG A 271 3.76 -12.70 -12.37
N GLN A 272 4.61 -12.66 -13.40
CA GLN A 272 4.93 -13.83 -14.22
C GLN A 272 5.56 -14.93 -13.35
N LEU A 273 5.02 -16.16 -13.40
CA LEU A 273 5.42 -17.27 -12.54
C LEU A 273 6.90 -17.66 -12.69
N ASP A 274 7.43 -17.48 -13.88
CA ASP A 274 8.83 -17.70 -14.27
C ASP A 274 9.70 -16.42 -14.18
N GLY A 275 9.11 -15.32 -13.69
CA GLY A 275 9.77 -14.01 -13.59
C GLY A 275 10.58 -13.84 -12.31
N ALA A 276 11.53 -12.90 -12.36
CA ALA A 276 12.44 -12.59 -11.25
C ALA A 276 11.71 -12.08 -9.99
N HIS A 277 10.58 -11.39 -10.14
CA HIS A 277 9.81 -10.87 -9.00
C HIS A 277 9.15 -11.99 -8.21
N ILE A 278 8.58 -12.97 -8.86
CA ILE A 278 7.98 -14.14 -8.20
C ILE A 278 9.07 -15.03 -7.58
N ASP A 279 10.22 -15.21 -8.27
CA ASP A 279 11.36 -15.92 -7.69
C ASP A 279 11.89 -15.24 -6.43
N PHE A 280 12.01 -13.91 -6.46
CA PHE A 280 12.38 -13.11 -5.30
C PHE A 280 11.38 -13.28 -4.16
N ALA A 281 10.09 -13.04 -4.43
CA ALA A 281 9.04 -13.14 -3.43
C ALA A 281 8.91 -14.53 -2.79
N ALA A 282 9.16 -15.60 -3.55
CA ALA A 282 9.17 -16.98 -3.06
C ALA A 282 10.30 -17.26 -2.07
N LYS A 283 11.38 -16.50 -2.12
CA LYS A 283 12.62 -16.76 -1.35
C LYS A 283 12.75 -15.91 -0.09
N VAL A 284 12.11 -14.72 -0.04
CA VAL A 284 12.08 -13.90 1.18
C VAL A 284 10.94 -14.33 2.10
N ARG A 285 11.09 -14.11 3.40
CA ARG A 285 10.13 -14.54 4.45
C ARG A 285 9.06 -13.50 4.79
N ASN A 286 9.17 -12.29 4.26
CA ASN A 286 8.17 -11.25 4.43
C ASN A 286 6.78 -11.75 4.04
N PRO A 287 5.69 -11.26 4.66
CA PRO A 287 4.37 -11.41 4.07
C PRO A 287 4.32 -10.71 2.71
N ILE A 288 3.70 -11.34 1.72
CA ILE A 288 3.69 -10.91 0.32
C ILE A 288 2.27 -10.68 -0.18
N GLY A 289 2.07 -9.55 -0.87
CA GLY A 289 0.88 -9.30 -1.66
C GLY A 289 1.09 -9.59 -3.14
N VAL A 290 0.04 -10.00 -3.86
CA VAL A 290 0.04 -10.09 -5.33
C VAL A 290 -1.21 -9.42 -5.88
N LYS A 291 -1.01 -8.50 -6.83
CA LYS A 291 -2.13 -7.85 -7.53
C LYS A 291 -2.77 -8.81 -8.53
N LEU A 292 -4.10 -8.90 -8.50
CA LEU A 292 -4.90 -9.69 -9.44
C LEU A 292 -5.90 -8.79 -10.17
N GLY A 293 -5.79 -8.71 -11.49
CA GLY A 293 -6.70 -7.96 -12.34
C GLY A 293 -7.84 -8.82 -12.89
N PRO A 294 -8.76 -8.23 -13.67
CA PRO A 294 -9.98 -8.92 -14.15
C PRO A 294 -9.72 -10.03 -15.19
N LYS A 295 -8.49 -10.19 -15.64
CA LYS A 295 -8.07 -11.28 -16.54
C LYS A 295 -7.39 -12.44 -15.79
N SER A 296 -7.23 -12.35 -14.49
CA SER A 296 -6.63 -13.42 -13.67
C SER A 296 -7.57 -14.61 -13.64
N THR A 297 -7.01 -15.81 -13.80
CA THR A 297 -7.75 -17.07 -13.74
C THR A 297 -7.58 -17.76 -12.39
N VAL A 298 -8.40 -18.75 -12.10
CA VAL A 298 -8.25 -19.61 -10.92
C VAL A 298 -6.90 -20.33 -10.95
N ASP A 299 -6.50 -20.84 -12.13
CA ASP A 299 -5.23 -21.54 -12.32
C ASP A 299 -4.05 -20.62 -12.04
N ASP A 300 -4.10 -19.34 -12.48
CA ASP A 300 -3.08 -18.35 -12.11
C ASP A 300 -2.98 -18.18 -10.59
N ALA A 301 -4.13 -18.04 -9.91
CA ALA A 301 -4.15 -17.84 -8.46
C ALA A 301 -3.59 -19.06 -7.72
N LEU A 302 -3.96 -20.28 -8.11
CA LEU A 302 -3.46 -21.52 -7.52
C LEU A 302 -1.96 -21.70 -7.76
N ALA A 303 -1.48 -21.43 -8.97
CA ALA A 303 -0.06 -21.50 -9.29
C ALA A 303 0.77 -20.47 -8.49
N LEU A 304 0.25 -19.26 -8.28
CA LEU A 304 0.87 -18.27 -7.41
C LEU A 304 0.92 -18.74 -5.95
N ILE A 305 -0.14 -19.36 -5.44
CA ILE A 305 -0.17 -19.93 -4.09
C ILE A 305 0.88 -21.02 -3.97
N ASP A 306 0.94 -21.95 -4.91
CA ASP A 306 1.91 -23.06 -4.89
C ASP A 306 3.36 -22.55 -4.94
N ARG A 307 3.61 -21.47 -5.64
CA ARG A 307 4.94 -20.87 -5.76
C ARG A 307 5.34 -20.03 -4.56
N LEU A 308 4.42 -19.21 -4.01
CA LEU A 308 4.73 -18.20 -2.98
C LEU A 308 4.46 -18.68 -1.56
N ASP A 309 3.54 -19.64 -1.41
CA ASP A 309 3.15 -20.21 -0.12
C ASP A 309 2.96 -21.73 -0.21
N PRO A 310 4.02 -22.49 -0.57
CA PRO A 310 3.96 -23.94 -0.71
C PRO A 310 3.58 -24.66 0.59
N ASN A 311 3.85 -24.03 1.72
CA ASN A 311 3.58 -24.60 3.04
C ASN A 311 2.19 -24.21 3.59
N ARG A 312 1.42 -23.38 2.86
CA ARG A 312 0.11 -22.87 3.30
C ARG A 312 0.19 -22.17 4.67
N GLU A 313 1.20 -21.33 4.83
CA GLU A 313 1.48 -20.62 6.08
C GLU A 313 0.49 -19.46 6.27
N PRO A 314 -0.32 -19.43 7.34
CA PRO A 314 -1.28 -18.35 7.57
C PRO A 314 -0.60 -16.97 7.59
N GLY A 315 -1.18 -16.02 6.87
CA GLY A 315 -0.66 -14.65 6.76
C GLY A 315 0.50 -14.45 5.79
N ARG A 316 0.97 -15.51 5.13
CA ARG A 316 2.05 -15.41 4.15
C ARG A 316 1.65 -14.68 2.89
N LEU A 317 0.47 -15.00 2.33
CA LEU A 317 0.03 -14.51 1.03
C LEU A 317 -1.26 -13.68 1.13
N THR A 318 -1.25 -12.54 0.44
CA THR A 318 -2.39 -11.65 0.27
C THR A 318 -2.68 -11.47 -1.22
N PHE A 319 -3.91 -11.69 -1.64
CA PHE A 319 -4.37 -11.31 -2.98
C PHE A 319 -5.02 -9.93 -2.94
N ILE A 320 -4.47 -8.99 -3.71
CA ILE A 320 -4.96 -7.63 -3.83
C ILE A 320 -5.69 -7.51 -5.17
N THR A 321 -7.02 -7.56 -5.13
CA THR A 321 -7.87 -7.55 -6.32
C THR A 321 -8.06 -6.12 -6.83
N ARG A 322 -7.94 -5.93 -8.15
CA ARG A 322 -8.11 -4.65 -8.84
C ARG A 322 -8.95 -4.83 -10.11
N MET A 323 -10.22 -5.11 -9.93
CA MET A 323 -11.10 -5.57 -11.02
C MET A 323 -11.72 -4.42 -11.80
N GLY A 324 -11.98 -3.29 -11.15
CA GLY A 324 -12.83 -2.21 -11.62
C GLY A 324 -14.31 -2.45 -11.28
N ALA A 325 -15.03 -1.38 -10.97
CA ALA A 325 -16.43 -1.41 -10.55
C ALA A 325 -17.34 -2.24 -11.48
N GLY A 326 -17.17 -2.03 -12.79
CA GLY A 326 -17.97 -2.73 -13.79
C GLY A 326 -17.68 -4.22 -13.98
N LYS A 327 -16.64 -4.77 -13.34
CA LYS A 327 -16.19 -6.17 -13.57
C LYS A 327 -16.09 -7.01 -12.30
N ILE A 328 -16.04 -6.40 -11.13
CA ILE A 328 -15.73 -7.12 -9.89
C ILE A 328 -16.73 -8.24 -9.60
N ARG A 329 -18.01 -8.00 -9.81
CA ARG A 329 -19.11 -8.97 -9.57
C ARG A 329 -19.09 -10.15 -10.53
N GLU A 330 -18.44 -10.01 -11.68
CA GLU A 330 -18.26 -11.07 -12.67
C GLU A 330 -16.95 -11.83 -12.48
N ALA A 331 -15.82 -11.11 -12.28
CA ALA A 331 -14.49 -11.69 -12.31
C ALA A 331 -14.05 -12.28 -10.96
N LEU A 332 -14.45 -11.69 -9.83
CA LEU A 332 -13.98 -12.10 -8.52
C LEU A 332 -14.56 -13.41 -7.98
N PRO A 333 -15.84 -13.75 -8.20
CA PRO A 333 -16.46 -14.94 -7.57
C PRO A 333 -15.71 -16.24 -7.87
N ALA A 334 -15.33 -16.47 -9.13
CA ALA A 334 -14.62 -17.69 -9.52
C ALA A 334 -13.26 -17.81 -8.84
N LEU A 335 -12.53 -16.71 -8.70
CA LEU A 335 -11.23 -16.68 -8.04
C LEU A 335 -11.35 -17.03 -6.54
N VAL A 336 -12.29 -16.38 -5.83
CA VAL A 336 -12.52 -16.61 -4.40
C VAL A 336 -12.97 -18.05 -4.16
N ASP A 337 -13.94 -18.55 -4.93
CA ASP A 337 -14.45 -19.92 -4.81
C ASP A 337 -13.36 -20.96 -5.09
N GLY A 338 -12.58 -20.79 -6.18
CA GLY A 338 -11.50 -21.69 -6.55
C GLY A 338 -10.39 -21.77 -5.49
N VAL A 339 -9.96 -20.62 -4.97
CA VAL A 339 -8.96 -20.57 -3.90
C VAL A 339 -9.51 -21.15 -2.59
N THR A 340 -10.75 -20.87 -2.23
CA THR A 340 -11.40 -21.44 -1.05
C THR A 340 -11.47 -22.97 -1.12
N LYS A 341 -11.84 -23.52 -2.28
CA LYS A 341 -11.89 -24.98 -2.53
C LYS A 341 -10.51 -25.66 -2.46
N SER A 342 -9.44 -24.93 -2.73
CA SER A 342 -8.07 -25.46 -2.60
C SER A 342 -7.62 -25.61 -1.13
N GLY A 343 -8.35 -25.04 -0.17
CA GLY A 343 -7.99 -25.01 1.24
C GLY A 343 -6.90 -24.01 1.60
N ALA A 344 -6.44 -23.20 0.65
CA ALA A 344 -5.44 -22.17 0.93
C ALA A 344 -6.06 -21.01 1.71
N GLN A 345 -5.34 -20.56 2.76
CA GLN A 345 -5.73 -19.40 3.56
C GLN A 345 -4.98 -18.17 3.06
N VAL A 346 -5.66 -17.35 2.25
CA VAL A 346 -5.11 -16.08 1.76
C VAL A 346 -5.94 -14.92 2.30
N LEU A 347 -5.28 -13.79 2.53
CA LEU A 347 -6.00 -12.55 2.80
C LEU A 347 -6.50 -11.96 1.47
N TRP A 348 -7.77 -11.66 1.37
CA TRP A 348 -8.36 -10.94 0.24
C TRP A 348 -8.47 -9.45 0.54
N VAL A 349 -7.95 -8.62 -0.35
CA VAL A 349 -7.92 -7.16 -0.22
C VAL A 349 -8.43 -6.52 -1.50
N CYS A 350 -9.33 -5.54 -1.40
CA CYS A 350 -9.81 -4.76 -2.54
C CYS A 350 -8.90 -3.56 -2.80
N ASP A 351 -8.42 -3.41 -4.02
CA ASP A 351 -7.81 -2.20 -4.56
C ASP A 351 -8.78 -1.56 -5.57
N PRO A 352 -9.66 -0.68 -5.15
CA PRO A 352 -10.65 -0.08 -6.03
C PRO A 352 -10.09 1.11 -6.82
N MET A 353 -8.78 1.36 -6.72
CA MET A 353 -8.14 2.52 -7.36
C MET A 353 -7.72 2.21 -8.79
N HIS A 354 -6.95 1.12 -8.99
CA HIS A 354 -6.27 0.86 -10.26
C HIS A 354 -7.18 0.31 -11.37
N GLY A 355 -8.39 -0.13 -11.06
CA GLY A 355 -9.39 -0.56 -12.04
C GLY A 355 -10.29 0.56 -12.57
N ASN A 356 -10.30 1.73 -11.89
CA ASN A 356 -11.26 2.82 -12.10
C ASN A 356 -10.61 4.14 -12.54
N THR A 357 -9.37 4.11 -13.00
CA THR A 357 -8.68 5.31 -13.51
C THR A 357 -9.06 5.56 -14.97
N PHE A 358 -9.43 6.79 -15.30
CA PHE A 358 -9.68 7.26 -16.66
C PHE A 358 -9.11 8.66 -16.87
N GLU A 359 -9.13 9.14 -18.12
CA GLU A 359 -8.72 10.50 -18.49
C GLU A 359 -9.97 11.35 -18.66
N ALA A 360 -10.05 12.46 -17.91
CA ALA A 360 -11.13 13.43 -18.01
C ALA A 360 -11.03 14.24 -19.30
N ALA A 361 -12.10 14.92 -19.71
CA ALA A 361 -12.11 15.79 -20.88
C ALA A 361 -11.08 16.94 -20.76
N THR A 362 -10.69 17.29 -19.56
CA THR A 362 -9.63 18.26 -19.23
C THR A 362 -8.21 17.74 -19.42
N GLY A 363 -8.03 16.45 -19.78
CA GLY A 363 -6.73 15.81 -19.96
C GLY A 363 -6.09 15.31 -18.65
N TYR A 364 -6.70 15.53 -17.51
CA TYR A 364 -6.23 14.98 -16.22
C TYR A 364 -6.67 13.53 -16.07
N LYS A 365 -5.78 12.69 -15.57
CA LYS A 365 -6.17 11.38 -15.05
C LYS A 365 -7.00 11.58 -13.78
N THR A 366 -8.10 10.84 -13.65
CA THR A 366 -8.96 10.93 -12.47
C THR A 366 -9.65 9.60 -12.19
N ARG A 367 -10.41 9.56 -11.10
CA ARG A 367 -11.31 8.47 -10.70
C ARG A 367 -12.60 9.08 -10.21
N ARG A 368 -13.73 8.41 -10.45
CA ARG A 368 -14.99 8.78 -9.78
C ARG A 368 -15.02 8.09 -8.43
N PHE A 369 -15.28 8.85 -7.37
CA PHE A 369 -15.41 8.29 -6.03
C PHE A 369 -16.51 7.23 -5.96
N ASP A 370 -17.60 7.42 -6.70
CA ASP A 370 -18.70 6.45 -6.79
C ASP A 370 -18.23 5.11 -7.40
N ASP A 371 -17.38 5.12 -8.41
CA ASP A 371 -16.82 3.89 -8.99
C ASP A 371 -15.88 3.18 -7.99
N VAL A 372 -15.09 3.96 -7.23
CA VAL A 372 -14.26 3.41 -6.15
C VAL A 372 -15.14 2.72 -5.11
N MET A 373 -16.23 3.36 -4.71
CA MET A 373 -17.17 2.80 -3.75
C MET A 373 -17.94 1.59 -4.27
N ASP A 374 -18.34 1.60 -5.54
CA ASP A 374 -19.06 0.47 -6.14
C ASP A 374 -18.16 -0.78 -6.27
N GLU A 375 -16.86 -0.62 -6.56
CA GLU A 375 -15.94 -1.76 -6.54
C GLU A 375 -15.77 -2.33 -5.13
N VAL A 376 -15.63 -1.49 -4.10
CA VAL A 376 -15.59 -1.94 -2.71
C VAL A 376 -16.89 -2.67 -2.34
N LYS A 377 -18.04 -2.11 -2.67
CA LYS A 377 -19.35 -2.73 -2.43
C LYS A 377 -19.45 -4.10 -3.12
N GLY A 378 -19.06 -4.18 -4.39
CA GLY A 378 -19.03 -5.45 -5.12
C GLY A 378 -18.10 -6.48 -4.49
N PHE A 379 -16.95 -6.06 -3.94
CA PHE A 379 -16.05 -6.92 -3.20
C PHE A 379 -16.74 -7.54 -1.97
N PHE A 380 -17.42 -6.74 -1.16
CA PHE A 380 -18.17 -7.22 0.01
C PHE A 380 -19.34 -8.14 -0.38
N GLU A 381 -20.09 -7.79 -1.42
CA GLU A 381 -21.20 -8.60 -1.93
C GLU A 381 -20.75 -10.00 -2.37
N VAL A 382 -19.61 -10.08 -3.08
CA VAL A 382 -19.04 -11.36 -3.53
C VAL A 382 -18.65 -12.23 -2.33
N HIS A 383 -17.89 -11.67 -1.37
CA HIS A 383 -17.47 -12.42 -0.19
C HIS A 383 -18.65 -12.87 0.66
N LYS A 384 -19.67 -12.03 0.83
CA LYS A 384 -20.90 -12.38 1.54
C LYS A 384 -21.64 -13.53 0.85
N SER A 385 -21.73 -13.49 -0.48
CA SER A 385 -22.43 -14.54 -1.25
C SER A 385 -21.76 -15.91 -1.19
N LEU A 386 -20.43 -15.92 -1.00
CA LEU A 386 -19.60 -17.12 -0.93
C LEU A 386 -19.31 -17.57 0.51
N GLY A 387 -19.79 -16.84 1.52
CA GLY A 387 -19.52 -17.14 2.93
C GLY A 387 -18.03 -16.99 3.31
N THR A 388 -17.31 -16.10 2.61
CA THR A 388 -15.88 -15.79 2.87
C THR A 388 -15.74 -14.39 3.46
N HIS A 389 -14.49 -13.97 3.82
CA HIS A 389 -14.27 -12.69 4.47
C HIS A 389 -13.71 -11.63 3.50
N PRO A 390 -14.31 -10.43 3.43
CA PRO A 390 -13.72 -9.26 2.79
C PRO A 390 -12.63 -8.70 3.71
N GLY A 391 -11.39 -9.19 3.55
CA GLY A 391 -10.33 -9.03 4.53
C GLY A 391 -9.75 -7.63 4.64
N GLY A 392 -9.87 -6.78 3.62
CA GLY A 392 -9.32 -5.42 3.69
C GLY A 392 -9.43 -4.59 2.43
N ILE A 393 -8.88 -3.38 2.51
CA ILE A 393 -8.79 -2.40 1.42
C ILE A 393 -7.36 -1.90 1.23
N HIS A 394 -7.02 -1.54 -0.03
CA HIS A 394 -5.74 -0.98 -0.46
C HIS A 394 -5.99 0.29 -1.27
N ILE A 395 -5.68 1.46 -0.72
CA ILE A 395 -6.14 2.76 -1.21
C ILE A 395 -4.96 3.69 -1.52
N GLU A 396 -5.02 4.38 -2.66
CA GLU A 396 -4.15 5.52 -2.94
C GLU A 396 -4.78 6.78 -2.36
N LEU A 397 -4.14 7.35 -1.34
CA LEU A 397 -4.62 8.51 -0.61
C LEU A 397 -3.50 9.46 -0.22
N THR A 398 -3.87 10.70 0.06
CA THR A 398 -3.04 11.69 0.74
C THR A 398 -3.79 12.28 1.95
N GLY A 399 -3.05 12.91 2.85
CA GLY A 399 -3.65 13.67 3.96
C GLY A 399 -3.93 15.14 3.62
N ASP A 400 -3.70 15.52 2.37
CA ASP A 400 -3.86 16.90 1.88
C ASP A 400 -5.19 17.04 1.11
N ASP A 401 -5.69 18.29 0.97
CA ASP A 401 -6.95 18.58 0.30
C ASP A 401 -6.76 18.72 -1.21
N VAL A 402 -6.31 17.64 -1.85
CA VAL A 402 -6.14 17.59 -3.29
C VAL A 402 -7.48 17.40 -4.01
N THR A 403 -7.55 17.83 -5.26
CA THR A 403 -8.74 17.71 -6.12
C THR A 403 -8.49 16.71 -7.26
N GLU A 404 -7.91 15.54 -6.96
CA GLU A 404 -7.47 14.56 -7.97
C GLU A 404 -8.55 13.54 -8.36
N CYS A 405 -9.52 13.27 -7.48
CA CYS A 405 -10.63 12.36 -7.71
C CYS A 405 -11.98 13.11 -7.69
N LEU A 406 -12.87 12.77 -8.63
CA LEU A 406 -14.18 13.38 -8.77
C LEU A 406 -15.18 12.88 -7.72
N GLY A 407 -16.11 13.75 -7.32
CA GLY A 407 -17.21 13.41 -6.41
C GLY A 407 -16.79 13.40 -4.96
N GLY A 408 -17.44 12.56 -4.16
CA GLY A 408 -17.36 12.61 -2.69
C GLY A 408 -18.20 13.73 -2.11
N GLY A 409 -18.19 13.88 -0.78
CA GLY A 409 -18.98 14.88 -0.07
C GLY A 409 -18.69 16.32 -0.49
N GLU A 410 -17.49 16.60 -1.00
CA GLU A 410 -17.09 17.91 -1.54
C GLU A 410 -17.54 18.13 -3.00
N GLN A 411 -18.13 17.11 -3.65
CA GLN A 411 -18.66 17.16 -5.02
C GLN A 411 -17.66 17.69 -6.06
N ILE A 412 -16.38 17.29 -5.96
CA ILE A 412 -15.31 17.71 -6.87
C ILE A 412 -15.72 17.37 -8.31
N SER A 413 -15.73 18.38 -9.19
CA SER A 413 -16.07 18.28 -10.62
C SER A 413 -14.81 18.21 -11.49
N GLU A 414 -14.97 17.97 -12.81
CA GLU A 414 -13.83 17.96 -13.75
C GLU A 414 -13.13 19.32 -13.86
N THR A 415 -13.85 20.43 -13.64
CA THR A 415 -13.28 21.79 -13.64
C THR A 415 -12.43 22.07 -12.41
N ASP A 416 -12.67 21.36 -11.30
CA ASP A 416 -11.94 21.54 -10.05
C ASP A 416 -10.61 20.80 -10.04
N LEU A 417 -10.41 19.80 -10.92
CA LEU A 417 -9.18 19.00 -10.98
C LEU A 417 -7.91 19.84 -11.05
N ALA A 418 -7.93 20.93 -11.83
CA ALA A 418 -6.77 21.81 -12.00
C ALA A 418 -6.45 22.65 -10.73
N THR A 419 -7.36 22.73 -9.75
CA THR A 419 -7.20 23.61 -8.58
C THR A 419 -6.05 23.12 -7.68
N ARG A 420 -5.98 21.80 -7.42
CA ARG A 420 -4.94 21.22 -6.60
C ARG A 420 -4.65 19.77 -7.00
N TYR A 421 -4.09 19.58 -8.19
CA TYR A 421 -3.64 18.28 -8.69
C TYR A 421 -2.13 18.13 -8.46
N GLU A 422 -1.73 17.35 -7.46
CA GLU A 422 -0.34 17.26 -6.98
C GLU A 422 0.31 15.89 -7.26
N SER A 423 -0.48 14.89 -7.69
CA SER A 423 0.06 13.56 -7.94
C SER A 423 1.04 13.54 -9.11
N ALA A 424 2.19 12.94 -8.90
CA ALA A 424 3.18 12.70 -9.96
C ALA A 424 2.78 11.56 -10.92
N CYS A 425 1.81 10.71 -10.54
CA CYS A 425 1.41 9.52 -11.31
C CYS A 425 -0.11 9.39 -11.45
N ASP A 426 -0.77 8.66 -10.53
CA ASP A 426 -2.20 8.43 -10.59
C ASP A 426 -2.93 9.20 -9.47
N PRO A 427 -4.20 9.59 -9.69
CA PRO A 427 -4.96 10.41 -8.75
C PRO A 427 -5.19 9.71 -7.41
N ARG A 428 -5.17 10.47 -6.31
CA ARG A 428 -5.34 9.99 -4.94
C ARG A 428 -6.64 10.53 -4.35
N LEU A 429 -7.22 9.80 -3.42
CA LEU A 429 -8.27 10.34 -2.57
C LEU A 429 -7.66 11.39 -1.62
N ASN A 430 -8.36 12.48 -1.43
CA ASN A 430 -8.02 13.48 -0.41
C ASN A 430 -8.45 12.99 0.99
N HIS A 431 -8.17 13.80 2.02
CA HIS A 431 -8.51 13.45 3.39
C HIS A 431 -10.02 13.22 3.59
N SER A 432 -10.88 14.10 3.07
CA SER A 432 -12.34 14.01 3.20
C SER A 432 -12.89 12.74 2.55
N GLN A 433 -12.53 12.49 1.29
CA GLN A 433 -12.92 11.28 0.55
C GLN A 433 -12.44 10.00 1.25
N SER A 434 -11.23 10.03 1.85
CA SER A 434 -10.68 8.90 2.58
C SER A 434 -11.50 8.56 3.83
N LEU A 435 -11.95 9.56 4.58
CA LEU A 435 -12.82 9.34 5.73
C LEU A 435 -14.22 8.88 5.32
N GLU A 436 -14.78 9.44 4.26
CA GLU A 436 -16.07 9.01 3.72
C GLU A 436 -16.03 7.53 3.31
N LEU A 437 -14.97 7.11 2.60
CA LEU A 437 -14.73 5.71 2.29
C LEU A 437 -14.68 4.84 3.55
N ALA A 438 -13.99 5.28 4.61
CA ALA A 438 -13.89 4.51 5.83
C ALA A 438 -15.26 4.32 6.51
N PHE A 439 -16.13 5.33 6.51
CA PHE A 439 -17.50 5.20 7.05
C PHE A 439 -18.33 4.20 6.26
N LEU A 440 -18.28 4.26 4.93
CA LEU A 440 -19.03 3.36 4.06
C LEU A 440 -18.55 1.90 4.20
N VAL A 441 -17.24 1.69 4.30
CA VAL A 441 -16.66 0.35 4.57
C VAL A 441 -17.08 -0.15 5.96
N ALA A 442 -17.06 0.73 6.96
CA ALA A 442 -17.44 0.38 8.32
C ALA A 442 -18.92 -0.06 8.45
N GLU A 443 -19.81 0.57 7.68
CA GLU A 443 -21.22 0.14 7.58
C GLU A 443 -21.34 -1.27 7.00
N MET A 444 -20.64 -1.55 5.90
CA MET A 444 -20.64 -2.89 5.29
C MET A 444 -20.03 -3.96 6.22
N LEU A 445 -19.04 -3.58 7.04
CA LEU A 445 -18.44 -4.47 8.04
C LEU A 445 -19.38 -4.78 9.21
N ARG A 446 -20.26 -3.85 9.59
CA ARG A 446 -21.26 -4.06 10.64
C ARG A 446 -22.35 -5.03 10.22
N ASP A 447 -22.74 -5.00 8.95
CA ASP A 447 -23.87 -5.76 8.40
C ASP A 447 -23.45 -7.19 7.92
N ARG A 448 -22.35 -7.72 8.47
CA ARG A 448 -21.81 -9.08 8.17
C ARG A 448 -22.71 -10.19 8.69
#